data_f1dcf7730e22459d7127de32069ea3f6
#
_entry.id   f1dcf7730e22459d7127de32069ea3f6
#
_cell.length_a   1.000
_cell.length_b   1.000
_cell.length_c   1.000
_cell.angle_alpha   90.00
_cell.angle_beta   90.00
_cell.angle_gamma   90.00
#
_symmetry.space_group_name_H-M   'P 1'
#
loop_
_entity.id
_entity.type
_entity.pdbx_description
1 polymer ?
#
loop_
_entity_poly.entity_id
_entity_poly.type
_entity_poly.pdbx_seq_one_letter_code
_entity_poly.pdbx_strand_id
1 'polypeptide(L)'
;MRTSRRIILALMLGATPVAAPGFAFDGAPVKPGATLPMGSQPDAAQAVTAQALKKVAPAAPTATAVAAPSLNSLQYAAEGGHPVAQWKLGRMYADGDGVIQDDLRAFEYFSRIANAHAEDSPSAPQATIVANAFVALGRYYLNGIPNSKIKADTDRAREMFSYVASYFGNADAQYDLARLYLHGAGTSRDDFRYGARWLGLAAQKGQHQAQALLGQMLFNGDQIPRQAARGLMWLTLARDSATADETWIKESYNKAIAKASEDDRAMALQMLEHWVQGRRD
;
A
#
# COMPACT_ATOMS: atom_id res chain seq x y z
N MET A 1 -22.36 -12.87 22.25
CA MET A 1 -22.83 -12.92 20.86
C MET A 1 -23.61 -11.67 20.43
N ARG A 2 -23.17 -10.44 20.82
CA ARG A 2 -23.88 -9.17 20.52
C ARG A 2 -22.98 -8.07 19.95
N THR A 3 -21.71 -8.34 19.68
CA THR A 3 -20.71 -7.32 19.28
C THR A 3 -20.51 -7.17 17.76
N SER A 4 -20.79 -8.19 16.98
CA SER A 4 -20.57 -8.13 15.50
C SER A 4 -21.57 -7.24 14.73
N ARG A 5 -22.72 -6.90 15.33
CA ARG A 5 -23.73 -6.04 14.67
C ARG A 5 -23.46 -4.53 14.79
N ARG A 6 -22.62 -4.10 15.73
CA ARG A 6 -22.42 -2.66 15.99
C ARG A 6 -21.42 -2.01 15.03
N ILE A 7 -20.48 -2.74 14.47
CA ILE A 7 -19.42 -2.19 13.60
C ILE A 7 -19.97 -1.87 12.20
N ILE A 8 -20.88 -2.71 11.69
CA ILE A 8 -21.52 -2.47 10.38
C ILE A 8 -22.45 -1.24 10.44
N LEU A 9 -23.02 -0.95 11.61
CA LEU A 9 -23.93 0.20 11.77
C LEU A 9 -23.18 1.53 11.90
N ALA A 10 -21.96 1.54 12.44
CA ALA A 10 -21.15 2.77 12.53
C ALA A 10 -20.64 3.23 11.15
N LEU A 11 -20.36 2.29 10.24
CA LEU A 11 -19.97 2.59 8.85
C LEU A 11 -21.14 3.10 7.98
N MET A 12 -22.39 2.85 8.36
CA MET A 12 -23.57 3.26 7.59
C MET A 12 -24.13 4.65 7.96
N LEU A 13 -23.78 5.21 9.11
CA LEU A 13 -24.41 6.45 9.62
C LEU A 13 -23.56 7.72 9.47
N GLY A 14 -22.39 7.66 8.82
CA GLY A 14 -21.49 8.80 8.65
C GLY A 14 -21.27 9.30 7.22
N ALA A 15 -21.92 8.74 6.22
CA ALA A 15 -21.77 9.19 4.83
C ALA A 15 -22.80 10.29 4.50
N THR A 16 -22.57 11.50 4.97
CA THR A 16 -23.04 12.66 4.21
C THR A 16 -22.23 12.71 2.92
N PRO A 17 -22.84 12.91 1.75
CA PRO A 17 -22.11 13.08 0.52
C PRO A 17 -21.37 14.41 0.60
N VAL A 18 -20.09 14.39 1.01
CA VAL A 18 -19.17 15.46 0.72
C VAL A 18 -18.96 15.39 -0.78
N ALA A 19 -19.55 16.35 -1.51
CA ALA A 19 -19.28 16.55 -2.91
C ALA A 19 -17.76 16.71 -3.07
N ALA A 20 -17.11 15.70 -3.62
CA ALA A 20 -15.71 15.78 -4.00
C ALA A 20 -15.61 16.86 -5.08
N PRO A 21 -14.69 17.84 -4.94
CA PRO A 21 -14.42 18.77 -6.02
C PRO A 21 -13.96 17.97 -7.22
N GLY A 22 -14.66 18.14 -8.34
CA GLY A 22 -14.32 17.53 -9.61
C GLY A 22 -12.93 17.99 -10.03
N PHE A 23 -11.94 17.13 -9.94
CA PHE A 23 -10.67 17.34 -10.59
C PHE A 23 -10.82 16.96 -12.06
N ALA A 24 -11.06 17.97 -12.89
CA ALA A 24 -10.85 17.87 -14.31
C ALA A 24 -9.38 17.50 -14.57
N PHE A 25 -9.18 16.45 -15.34
CA PHE A 25 -7.86 16.02 -15.78
C PHE A 25 -7.47 16.84 -17.03
N ASP A 26 -7.25 18.15 -16.83
CA ASP A 26 -6.63 19.02 -17.81
C ASP A 26 -5.19 19.27 -17.37
N GLY A 27 -4.26 18.84 -18.23
CA GLY A 27 -2.83 19.09 -18.08
C GLY A 27 -2.51 20.57 -18.28
N ALA A 28 -2.64 21.39 -17.23
CA ALA A 28 -2.12 22.73 -17.20
C ALA A 28 -1.03 22.83 -16.12
N PRO A 29 0.10 23.50 -16.39
CA PRO A 29 1.22 23.60 -15.48
C PRO A 29 0.89 24.52 -14.32
N VAL A 30 1.12 24.05 -13.09
CA VAL A 30 1.06 24.87 -11.87
C VAL A 30 2.30 25.75 -11.84
N LYS A 31 2.10 27.06 -11.80
CA LYS A 31 3.17 28.06 -11.61
C LYS A 31 3.76 27.94 -10.19
N PRO A 32 5.09 28.08 -10.05
CA PRO A 32 5.72 28.15 -8.73
C PRO A 32 5.64 29.59 -8.20
N GLY A 33 5.27 29.76 -6.94
CA GLY A 33 5.37 31.04 -6.29
C GLY A 33 4.62 31.13 -4.98
N ALA A 34 5.28 30.73 -3.86
CA ALA A 34 5.11 31.36 -2.56
C ALA A 34 6.33 31.03 -1.69
N THR A 35 7.24 31.99 -1.58
CA THR A 35 8.35 31.99 -0.65
C THR A 35 7.84 32.18 0.79
N LEU A 36 8.32 31.34 1.71
CA LEU A 36 8.25 31.59 3.15
C LEU A 36 9.66 31.90 3.70
N PRO A 37 9.79 32.76 4.72
CA PRO A 37 11.05 33.42 5.07
C PRO A 37 11.98 32.48 5.87
N MET A 38 13.27 32.59 5.54
CA MET A 38 14.41 32.03 6.28
C MET A 38 14.54 32.64 7.67
N GLY A 39 14.59 31.83 8.69
CA GLY A 39 15.07 32.15 10.02
C GLY A 39 16.50 31.69 10.19
N SER A 40 17.31 32.65 10.59
CA SER A 40 18.76 32.69 10.74
C SER A 40 19.36 31.60 11.64
N GLN A 41 20.49 31.05 11.18
CA GLN A 41 21.49 30.33 12.00
C GLN A 41 22.19 31.25 12.99
N PRO A 42 22.80 30.69 14.03
CA PRO A 42 24.05 31.21 14.54
C PRO A 42 25.23 30.22 14.37
N ASP A 43 26.28 30.73 13.76
CA ASP A 43 27.63 30.22 13.80
C ASP A 43 28.17 30.12 15.22
N ALA A 44 28.91 29.07 15.53
CA ALA A 44 30.09 29.16 16.39
C ALA A 44 30.99 27.93 16.17
N ALA A 45 32.04 28.12 15.39
CA ALA A 45 33.23 27.32 15.38
C ALA A 45 33.98 27.47 16.72
N GLN A 46 34.44 26.36 17.30
CA GLN A 46 35.69 26.36 18.05
C GLN A 46 36.32 24.96 18.01
N ALA A 47 37.45 24.92 17.36
CA ALA A 47 38.41 23.84 17.41
C ALA A 47 39.06 23.83 18.81
N VAL A 48 39.18 22.65 19.41
CA VAL A 48 40.15 22.38 20.48
C VAL A 48 40.83 21.03 20.22
N THR A 49 42.12 21.16 20.18
CA THR A 49 43.21 20.25 19.91
C THR A 49 43.21 18.90 20.65
N ALA A 50 43.69 17.90 19.93
CA ALA A 50 44.10 16.59 20.44
C ALA A 50 45.28 16.72 21.41
N GLN A 51 45.18 16.05 22.57
CA GLN A 51 46.32 15.38 23.21
C GLN A 51 45.85 14.41 24.30
N ALA A 52 46.23 13.18 24.07
CA ALA A 52 46.63 12.13 25.00
C ALA A 52 45.93 11.95 26.36
N LEU A 53 45.22 10.85 26.49
CA LEU A 53 45.27 9.99 27.67
C LEU A 53 45.02 8.52 27.24
N LYS A 54 46.14 7.79 27.20
CA LYS A 54 46.14 6.32 27.29
C LYS A 54 45.66 5.93 28.68
N LYS A 55 44.65 5.11 28.81
CA LYS A 55 44.55 3.88 29.60
C LYS A 55 43.09 3.57 29.96
N VAL A 56 42.83 2.27 29.91
CA VAL A 56 41.64 1.56 30.36
C VAL A 56 40.49 1.59 29.34
N ALA A 57 40.48 0.59 28.49
CA ALA A 57 39.31 0.16 27.76
C ALA A 57 38.30 -0.44 28.77
N PRO A 58 37.10 0.14 28.96
CA PRO A 58 35.99 -0.64 29.47
C PRO A 58 35.58 -1.54 28.31
N ALA A 59 35.38 -2.82 28.61
CA ALA A 59 34.78 -3.78 27.69
C ALA A 59 33.54 -3.15 27.04
N ALA A 60 33.53 -3.12 25.72
CA ALA A 60 32.35 -2.73 24.98
C ALA A 60 31.18 -3.55 25.54
N PRO A 61 30.00 -2.92 25.84
CA PRO A 61 28.83 -3.71 26.09
C PRO A 61 28.60 -4.50 24.82
N THR A 62 28.70 -5.80 24.90
CA THR A 62 28.19 -6.72 23.90
C THR A 62 26.77 -6.26 23.63
N ALA A 63 26.54 -5.74 22.42
CA ALA A 63 25.19 -5.49 21.95
C ALA A 63 24.45 -6.82 22.11
N THR A 64 23.67 -6.89 23.17
CA THR A 64 22.76 -8.00 23.39
C THR A 64 21.83 -7.94 22.19
N ALA A 65 22.03 -8.82 21.24
CA ALA A 65 21.08 -9.03 20.15
C ALA A 65 19.75 -9.23 20.87
N VAL A 66 18.83 -8.27 20.69
CA VAL A 66 17.48 -8.38 21.24
C VAL A 66 16.91 -9.63 20.59
N ALA A 67 16.87 -10.72 21.34
CA ALA A 67 16.37 -12.00 20.85
C ALA A 67 14.95 -11.74 20.33
N ALA A 68 14.66 -12.24 19.12
CA ALA A 68 13.31 -12.13 18.57
C ALA A 68 12.31 -12.62 19.63
N PRO A 69 11.21 -11.89 19.87
CA PRO A 69 10.26 -12.25 20.93
C PRO A 69 9.79 -13.69 20.70
N SER A 70 9.81 -14.49 21.75
CA SER A 70 9.31 -15.86 21.69
C SER A 70 7.84 -15.86 21.29
N LEU A 71 7.37 -16.94 20.67
CA LEU A 71 5.95 -17.06 20.29
C LEU A 71 5.03 -16.79 21.48
N ASN A 72 5.38 -17.28 22.68
CA ASN A 72 4.59 -17.07 23.90
C ASN A 72 4.53 -15.59 24.31
N SER A 73 5.65 -14.86 24.22
CA SER A 73 5.65 -13.42 24.56
C SER A 73 4.86 -12.60 23.52
N LEU A 74 4.90 -13.03 22.27
CA LEU A 74 4.13 -12.41 21.19
C LEU A 74 2.61 -12.65 21.38
N GLN A 75 2.23 -13.88 21.75
CA GLN A 75 0.84 -14.22 22.07
C GLN A 75 0.32 -13.42 23.26
N TYR A 76 1.10 -13.35 24.34
CA TYR A 76 0.73 -12.54 25.51
C TYR A 76 0.49 -11.06 25.16
N ALA A 77 1.38 -10.46 24.37
CA ALA A 77 1.22 -9.08 23.91
C ALA A 77 -0.01 -8.90 23.00
N ALA A 78 -0.29 -9.86 22.13
CA ALA A 78 -1.45 -9.82 21.24
C ALA A 78 -2.78 -9.98 22.00
N GLU A 79 -2.82 -10.83 23.00
CA GLU A 79 -3.98 -10.99 23.90
C GLU A 79 -4.20 -9.72 24.72
N GLY A 80 -3.13 -9.03 25.12
CA GLY A 80 -3.18 -7.71 25.75
C GLY A 80 -3.60 -6.57 24.80
N GLY A 81 -3.93 -6.87 23.54
CA GLY A 81 -4.46 -5.89 22.60
C GLY A 81 -3.40 -5.12 21.80
N HIS A 82 -2.10 -5.50 21.89
CA HIS A 82 -1.04 -4.77 21.20
C HIS A 82 -1.14 -4.98 19.66
N PRO A 83 -1.41 -3.95 18.84
CA PRO A 83 -1.75 -4.12 17.43
C PRO A 83 -0.60 -4.67 16.59
N VAL A 84 0.66 -4.33 16.91
CA VAL A 84 1.84 -4.88 16.20
C VAL A 84 1.98 -6.38 16.47
N ALA A 85 1.71 -6.83 17.70
CA ALA A 85 1.77 -8.24 18.06
C ALA A 85 0.63 -9.03 17.40
N GLN A 86 -0.58 -8.48 17.42
CA GLN A 86 -1.73 -9.06 16.70
C GLN A 86 -1.48 -9.17 15.20
N TRP A 87 -0.93 -8.12 14.57
CA TRP A 87 -0.56 -8.13 13.16
C TRP A 87 0.47 -9.20 12.85
N LYS A 88 1.55 -9.28 13.65
CA LYS A 88 2.60 -10.28 13.45
C LYS A 88 2.06 -11.71 13.57
N LEU A 89 1.25 -11.99 14.58
CA LEU A 89 0.62 -13.31 14.73
C LEU A 89 -0.36 -13.61 13.60
N GLY A 90 -1.18 -12.63 13.20
CA GLY A 90 -2.07 -12.78 12.04
C GLY A 90 -1.30 -13.18 10.78
N ARG A 91 -0.15 -12.52 10.53
CA ARG A 91 0.74 -12.88 9.42
C ARG A 91 1.35 -14.26 9.57
N MET A 92 1.85 -14.60 10.75
CA MET A 92 2.42 -15.93 11.02
C MET A 92 1.40 -17.04 10.74
N TYR A 93 0.16 -16.88 11.19
CA TYR A 93 -0.89 -17.86 10.91
C TYR A 93 -1.34 -17.87 9.43
N ALA A 94 -1.38 -16.72 8.76
CA ALA A 94 -1.71 -16.65 7.34
C ALA A 94 -0.64 -17.32 6.45
N ASP A 95 0.63 -17.10 6.78
CA ASP A 95 1.76 -17.56 5.98
C ASP A 95 2.29 -18.95 6.42
N GLY A 96 1.91 -19.43 7.61
CA GLY A 96 2.47 -20.64 8.23
C GLY A 96 3.91 -20.47 8.72
N ASP A 97 4.32 -19.23 9.02
CA ASP A 97 5.68 -18.91 9.44
C ASP A 97 5.88 -19.15 10.95
N GLY A 98 6.59 -20.21 11.30
CA GLY A 98 6.85 -20.63 12.68
C GLY A 98 5.64 -21.19 13.43
N VAL A 99 4.49 -21.30 12.77
CA VAL A 99 3.25 -21.93 13.28
C VAL A 99 2.56 -22.71 12.15
N ILE A 100 1.65 -23.60 12.49
CA ILE A 100 0.81 -24.25 11.49
C ILE A 100 -0.12 -23.20 10.87
N GLN A 101 -0.19 -23.14 9.53
CA GLN A 101 -1.06 -22.21 8.82
C GLN A 101 -2.52 -22.38 9.27
N ASP A 102 -3.17 -21.26 9.60
CA ASP A 102 -4.55 -21.23 10.07
C ASP A 102 -5.19 -19.88 9.68
N ASP A 103 -5.87 -19.86 8.55
CA ASP A 103 -6.52 -18.66 8.01
C ASP A 103 -7.61 -18.11 8.93
N LEU A 104 -8.27 -18.99 9.71
CA LEU A 104 -9.30 -18.53 10.63
C LEU A 104 -8.70 -17.77 11.82
N ARG A 105 -7.59 -18.26 12.37
CA ARG A 105 -6.85 -17.54 13.41
C ARG A 105 -6.24 -16.24 12.88
N ALA A 106 -5.70 -16.25 11.67
CA ALA A 106 -5.22 -15.04 11.02
C ALA A 106 -6.34 -13.99 10.89
N PHE A 107 -7.52 -14.40 10.39
CA PHE A 107 -8.70 -13.57 10.30
C PHE A 107 -9.15 -13.01 11.67
N GLU A 108 -9.10 -13.82 12.74
CA GLU A 108 -9.44 -13.36 14.08
C GLU A 108 -8.49 -12.26 14.59
N TYR A 109 -7.18 -12.41 14.41
CA TYR A 109 -6.20 -11.39 14.79
C TYR A 109 -6.39 -10.10 14.01
N PHE A 110 -6.56 -10.17 12.68
CA PHE A 110 -6.83 -8.98 11.88
C PHE A 110 -8.16 -8.32 12.26
N SER A 111 -9.18 -9.10 12.59
CA SER A 111 -10.47 -8.58 13.06
C SER A 111 -10.36 -7.85 14.40
N ARG A 112 -9.51 -8.31 15.32
CA ARG A 112 -9.26 -7.61 16.59
C ARG A 112 -8.67 -6.23 16.34
N ILE A 113 -7.68 -6.12 15.44
CA ILE A 113 -7.08 -4.83 15.07
C ILE A 113 -8.13 -3.92 14.46
N ALA A 114 -8.87 -4.40 13.45
CA ALA A 114 -9.89 -3.61 12.78
C ALA A 114 -10.98 -3.12 13.73
N ASN A 115 -11.43 -3.98 14.64
CA ASN A 115 -12.48 -3.65 15.61
C ASN A 115 -12.05 -2.63 16.67
N ALA A 116 -10.77 -2.68 17.07
CA ALA A 116 -10.25 -1.79 18.10
C ALA A 116 -9.84 -0.41 17.57
N HIS A 117 -9.47 -0.33 16.28
CA HIS A 117 -8.79 0.82 15.70
C HIS A 117 -9.44 1.35 14.40
N ALA A 118 -10.70 0.96 14.11
CA ALA A 118 -11.39 1.40 12.88
C ALA A 118 -11.51 2.93 12.77
N GLU A 119 -11.65 3.62 13.90
CA GLU A 119 -11.84 5.07 13.95
C GLU A 119 -10.54 5.86 14.17
N ASP A 120 -9.39 5.17 14.22
CA ASP A 120 -8.10 5.83 14.41
C ASP A 120 -7.77 6.75 13.23
N SER A 121 -7.12 7.87 13.54
CA SER A 121 -6.66 8.80 12.51
C SER A 121 -5.68 8.15 11.54
N PRO A 122 -5.72 8.47 10.23
CA PRO A 122 -4.71 8.05 9.27
C PRO A 122 -3.27 8.46 9.62
N SER A 123 -3.11 9.44 10.49
CA SER A 123 -1.82 9.89 11.02
C SER A 123 -1.41 9.20 12.34
N ALA A 124 -2.24 8.30 12.87
CA ALA A 124 -1.90 7.56 14.08
C ALA A 124 -0.69 6.63 13.85
N PRO A 125 0.14 6.39 14.86
CA PRO A 125 1.32 5.53 14.71
C PRO A 125 1.01 4.12 14.20
N GLN A 126 -0.16 3.59 14.52
CA GLN A 126 -0.62 2.27 14.09
C GLN A 126 -1.43 2.26 12.79
N ALA A 127 -1.68 3.42 12.16
CA ALA A 127 -2.55 3.56 10.99
C ALA A 127 -2.20 2.59 9.85
N THR A 128 -0.92 2.38 9.58
CA THR A 128 -0.47 1.42 8.55
C THR A 128 -0.87 -0.01 8.89
N ILE A 129 -0.74 -0.41 10.16
CA ILE A 129 -1.10 -1.76 10.62
C ILE A 129 -2.61 -1.95 10.53
N VAL A 130 -3.38 -0.96 10.94
CA VAL A 130 -4.85 -0.95 10.84
C VAL A 130 -5.29 -1.08 9.39
N ALA A 131 -4.75 -0.26 8.49
CA ALA A 131 -5.03 -0.31 7.08
C ALA A 131 -4.72 -1.70 6.49
N ASN A 132 -3.56 -2.26 6.81
CA ASN A 132 -3.17 -3.58 6.32
C ASN A 132 -4.05 -4.71 6.88
N ALA A 133 -4.52 -4.60 8.13
CA ALA A 133 -5.47 -5.55 8.70
C ALA A 133 -6.80 -5.55 7.94
N PHE A 134 -7.33 -4.38 7.61
CA PHE A 134 -8.53 -4.28 6.77
C PHE A 134 -8.31 -4.84 5.36
N VAL A 135 -7.13 -4.61 4.74
CA VAL A 135 -6.80 -5.21 3.44
C VAL A 135 -6.80 -6.73 3.53
N ALA A 136 -6.17 -7.31 4.57
CA ALA A 136 -6.17 -8.75 4.79
C ALA A 136 -7.60 -9.30 4.97
N LEU A 137 -8.44 -8.64 5.76
CA LEU A 137 -9.85 -9.01 5.95
C LEU A 137 -10.63 -8.93 4.63
N GLY A 138 -10.43 -7.87 3.83
CA GLY A 138 -11.04 -7.73 2.52
C GLY A 138 -10.68 -8.89 1.60
N ARG A 139 -9.42 -9.33 1.59
CA ARG A 139 -8.96 -10.49 0.81
C ARG A 139 -9.58 -11.80 1.31
N TYR A 140 -9.74 -11.98 2.62
CA TYR A 140 -10.47 -13.12 3.17
C TYR A 140 -11.95 -13.10 2.80
N TYR A 141 -12.59 -11.94 2.73
CA TYR A 141 -13.97 -11.86 2.23
C TYR A 141 -14.07 -12.07 0.71
N LEU A 142 -13.05 -11.76 -0.08
CA LEU A 142 -13.05 -12.11 -1.51
C LEU A 142 -13.05 -13.62 -1.73
N ASN A 143 -12.25 -14.36 -0.97
CA ASN A 143 -12.00 -15.78 -1.21
C ASN A 143 -12.87 -16.68 -0.33
N GLY A 144 -13.34 -16.18 0.81
CA GLY A 144 -13.85 -17.00 1.90
C GLY A 144 -12.73 -17.77 2.59
N ILE A 145 -13.05 -18.44 3.70
CA ILE A 145 -12.15 -19.36 4.40
C ILE A 145 -12.79 -20.74 4.38
N PRO A 146 -12.14 -21.76 3.76
CA PRO A 146 -12.68 -23.12 3.69
C PRO A 146 -13.04 -23.66 5.08
N ASN A 147 -14.10 -24.46 5.15
CA ASN A 147 -14.59 -25.09 6.38
C ASN A 147 -14.90 -24.13 7.54
N SER A 148 -15.15 -22.84 7.26
CA SER A 148 -15.48 -21.83 8.25
C SER A 148 -16.84 -21.16 7.97
N LYS A 149 -17.22 -20.23 8.88
CA LYS A 149 -18.39 -19.36 8.70
C LYS A 149 -18.09 -18.14 7.81
N ILE A 150 -16.83 -17.91 7.45
CA ILE A 150 -16.39 -16.80 6.60
C ILE A 150 -16.54 -17.26 5.15
N LYS A 151 -17.66 -16.87 4.55
CA LYS A 151 -17.95 -17.14 3.14
C LYS A 151 -17.46 -16.00 2.27
N ALA A 152 -17.21 -16.29 0.99
CA ALA A 152 -16.90 -15.26 0.00
C ALA A 152 -18.04 -14.23 -0.06
N ASP A 153 -17.67 -12.96 0.03
CA ASP A 153 -18.59 -11.81 0.05
C ASP A 153 -17.87 -10.61 -0.60
N THR A 154 -18.06 -10.46 -1.89
CA THR A 154 -17.42 -9.41 -2.68
C THR A 154 -17.86 -8.00 -2.26
N ASP A 155 -19.08 -7.84 -1.79
CA ASP A 155 -19.59 -6.54 -1.37
C ASP A 155 -18.91 -6.08 -0.08
N ARG A 156 -18.75 -6.99 0.88
CA ARG A 156 -17.96 -6.70 2.09
C ARG A 156 -16.49 -6.42 1.77
N ALA A 157 -15.89 -7.17 0.86
CA ALA A 157 -14.52 -6.90 0.43
C ALA A 157 -14.40 -5.51 -0.18
N ARG A 158 -15.35 -5.13 -1.05
CA ARG A 158 -15.40 -3.80 -1.66
C ARG A 158 -15.56 -2.69 -0.64
N GLU A 159 -16.43 -2.85 0.36
CA GLU A 159 -16.59 -1.88 1.45
C GLU A 159 -15.27 -1.68 2.21
N MET A 160 -14.58 -2.75 2.58
CA MET A 160 -13.30 -2.68 3.28
C MET A 160 -12.22 -2.01 2.44
N PHE A 161 -12.04 -2.43 1.19
CA PHE A 161 -11.06 -1.80 0.31
C PHE A 161 -11.39 -0.33 0.03
N SER A 162 -12.68 0.02 -0.18
CA SER A 162 -13.09 1.41 -0.41
C SER A 162 -12.79 2.29 0.79
N TYR A 163 -13.07 1.80 1.99
CA TYR A 163 -12.75 2.50 3.23
C TYR A 163 -11.26 2.77 3.34
N VAL A 164 -10.44 1.73 3.23
CA VAL A 164 -9.00 1.85 3.43
C VAL A 164 -8.31 2.61 2.29
N ALA A 165 -8.76 2.43 1.05
CA ALA A 165 -8.25 3.14 -0.11
C ALA A 165 -8.50 4.66 -0.01
N SER A 166 -9.68 5.05 0.52
CA SER A 166 -10.09 6.45 0.61
C SER A 166 -9.59 7.12 1.88
N TYR A 167 -9.77 6.48 3.04
CA TYR A 167 -9.48 7.07 4.34
C TYR A 167 -8.00 7.01 4.70
N PHE A 168 -7.38 5.84 4.59
CA PHE A 168 -5.95 5.64 4.88
C PHE A 168 -5.06 5.87 3.64
N GLY A 169 -5.64 5.91 2.46
CA GLY A 169 -4.87 6.02 1.23
C GLY A 169 -3.93 4.84 0.98
N ASN A 170 -4.23 3.66 1.52
CA ASN A 170 -3.37 2.48 1.39
C ASN A 170 -3.28 2.01 -0.06
N ALA A 171 -2.06 1.79 -0.56
CA ALA A 171 -1.81 1.45 -1.96
C ALA A 171 -2.32 0.06 -2.34
N ASP A 172 -2.23 -0.92 -1.44
CA ASP A 172 -2.73 -2.28 -1.69
C ASP A 172 -4.27 -2.29 -1.75
N ALA A 173 -4.93 -1.54 -0.85
CA ALA A 173 -6.38 -1.38 -0.91
C ALA A 173 -6.83 -0.71 -2.21
N GLN A 174 -6.10 0.31 -2.67
CA GLN A 174 -6.37 0.98 -3.94
C GLN A 174 -6.22 0.03 -5.13
N TYR A 175 -5.20 -0.84 -5.10
CA TYR A 175 -5.00 -1.88 -6.10
C TYR A 175 -6.11 -2.94 -6.08
N ASP A 176 -6.44 -3.49 -4.90
CA ASP A 176 -7.48 -4.51 -4.77
C ASP A 176 -8.87 -3.95 -5.16
N LEU A 177 -9.18 -2.71 -4.78
CA LEU A 177 -10.39 -2.02 -5.20
C LEU A 177 -10.44 -1.82 -6.72
N ALA A 178 -9.32 -1.42 -7.33
CA ALA A 178 -9.23 -1.28 -8.78
C ALA A 178 -9.54 -2.61 -9.49
N ARG A 179 -9.01 -3.71 -8.99
CA ARG A 179 -9.29 -5.04 -9.55
C ARG A 179 -10.78 -5.40 -9.49
N LEU A 180 -11.48 -5.02 -8.42
CA LEU A 180 -12.93 -5.23 -8.32
C LEU A 180 -13.70 -4.43 -9.39
N TYR A 181 -13.26 -3.22 -9.72
CA TYR A 181 -13.84 -2.45 -10.81
C TYR A 181 -13.54 -3.04 -12.19
N LEU A 182 -12.34 -3.58 -12.39
CA LEU A 182 -11.89 -4.09 -13.68
C LEU A 182 -12.42 -5.50 -14.02
N HIS A 183 -12.73 -6.31 -13.00
CA HIS A 183 -13.11 -7.72 -13.15
C HIS A 183 -14.50 -8.04 -12.60
N GLY A 184 -15.29 -7.05 -12.19
CA GLY A 184 -16.65 -7.23 -11.71
C GLY A 184 -17.59 -7.74 -12.81
N ALA A 185 -18.61 -8.51 -12.43
CA ALA A 185 -19.65 -8.92 -13.34
C ALA A 185 -20.39 -7.67 -13.87
N GLY A 186 -20.56 -7.57 -15.20
CA GLY A 186 -21.25 -6.44 -15.82
C GLY A 186 -20.43 -5.14 -15.87
N THR A 187 -19.10 -5.23 -15.84
CA THR A 187 -18.17 -4.09 -15.88
C THR A 187 -18.51 -3.13 -17.03
N SER A 188 -18.79 -1.90 -16.69
CA SER A 188 -19.10 -0.80 -17.62
C SER A 188 -17.84 -0.03 -18.02
N ARG A 189 -17.96 0.84 -19.04
CA ARG A 189 -16.86 1.74 -19.40
C ARG A 189 -16.44 2.65 -18.24
N ASP A 190 -17.36 3.06 -17.41
CA ASP A 190 -17.06 3.89 -16.26
C ASP A 190 -16.32 3.11 -15.17
N ASP A 191 -16.60 1.82 -14.99
CA ASP A 191 -15.87 0.96 -14.07
C ASP A 191 -14.40 0.85 -14.48
N PHE A 192 -14.10 0.72 -15.79
CA PHE A 192 -12.71 0.75 -16.28
C PHE A 192 -12.01 2.08 -15.97
N ARG A 193 -12.72 3.22 -16.07
CA ARG A 193 -12.16 4.53 -15.73
C ARG A 193 -11.90 4.65 -14.23
N TYR A 194 -12.82 4.17 -13.39
CA TYR A 194 -12.63 4.13 -11.93
C TYR A 194 -11.49 3.20 -11.55
N GLY A 195 -11.44 2.00 -12.14
CA GLY A 195 -10.34 1.06 -11.94
C GLY A 195 -8.98 1.66 -12.31
N ALA A 196 -8.87 2.28 -13.49
CA ALA A 196 -7.64 2.94 -13.93
C ALA A 196 -7.23 4.10 -13.01
N ARG A 197 -8.21 4.87 -12.47
CA ARG A 197 -7.93 5.94 -11.49
C ARG A 197 -7.33 5.38 -10.19
N TRP A 198 -7.93 4.32 -9.63
CA TRP A 198 -7.41 3.67 -8.43
C TRP A 198 -6.05 3.04 -8.67
N LEU A 199 -5.83 2.40 -9.83
CA LEU A 199 -4.49 1.92 -10.23
C LEU A 199 -3.48 3.07 -10.28
N GLY A 200 -3.87 4.24 -10.81
CA GLY A 200 -3.02 5.41 -10.87
C GLY A 200 -2.56 5.89 -9.50
N LEU A 201 -3.48 5.93 -8.52
CA LEU A 201 -3.16 6.30 -7.14
C LEU A 201 -2.22 5.28 -6.47
N ALA A 202 -2.48 3.98 -6.65
CA ALA A 202 -1.62 2.92 -6.13
C ALA A 202 -0.23 2.92 -6.80
N ALA A 203 -0.17 3.07 -8.12
CA ALA A 203 1.07 3.11 -8.90
C ALA A 203 1.98 4.27 -8.49
N GLN A 204 1.41 5.46 -8.24
CA GLN A 204 2.13 6.62 -7.74
C GLN A 204 2.78 6.37 -6.37
N LYS A 205 2.21 5.51 -5.55
CA LYS A 205 2.74 5.10 -4.24
C LYS A 205 3.76 3.95 -4.33
N GLY A 206 4.02 3.46 -5.54
CA GLY A 206 4.99 2.40 -5.78
C GLY A 206 4.43 0.99 -5.69
N GLN A 207 3.09 0.83 -5.67
CA GLN A 207 2.48 -0.49 -5.72
C GLN A 207 2.70 -1.10 -7.12
N HIS A 208 3.64 -2.05 -7.22
CA HIS A 208 4.19 -2.51 -8.50
C HIS A 208 3.18 -3.31 -9.34
N GLN A 209 2.28 -4.06 -8.74
CA GLN A 209 1.22 -4.74 -9.49
C GLN A 209 0.24 -3.74 -10.11
N ALA A 210 -0.06 -2.63 -9.41
CA ALA A 210 -0.86 -1.54 -9.97
C ALA A 210 -0.12 -0.82 -11.10
N GLN A 211 1.19 -0.61 -10.95
CA GLN A 211 2.03 -0.06 -12.04
C GLN A 211 1.99 -0.94 -13.28
N ALA A 212 2.10 -2.27 -13.10
CA ALA A 212 2.05 -3.22 -14.20
C ALA A 212 0.70 -3.22 -14.90
N LEU A 213 -0.39 -3.31 -14.15
CA LEU A 213 -1.73 -3.37 -14.72
C LEU A 213 -2.12 -2.06 -15.41
N LEU A 214 -1.85 -0.91 -14.78
CA LEU A 214 -2.03 0.40 -15.40
C LEU A 214 -1.17 0.56 -16.65
N GLY A 215 0.08 0.10 -16.57
CA GLY A 215 1.00 0.12 -17.69
C GLY A 215 0.49 -0.65 -18.89
N GLN A 216 -0.04 -1.86 -18.69
CA GLN A 216 -0.68 -2.66 -19.74
C GLN A 216 -1.89 -1.94 -20.36
N MET A 217 -2.80 -1.43 -19.52
CA MET A 217 -4.00 -0.74 -19.97
C MET A 217 -3.64 0.48 -20.83
N LEU A 218 -2.69 1.30 -20.40
CA LEU A 218 -2.25 2.49 -21.11
C LEU A 218 -1.49 2.13 -22.41
N PHE A 219 -0.65 1.11 -22.37
CA PHE A 219 0.14 0.70 -23.52
C PHE A 219 -0.75 0.15 -24.65
N ASN A 220 -1.70 -0.71 -24.30
CA ASN A 220 -2.62 -1.31 -25.27
C ASN A 220 -3.74 -0.36 -25.70
N GLY A 221 -4.18 0.52 -24.82
CA GLY A 221 -5.41 1.31 -25.00
C GLY A 221 -6.66 0.51 -24.65
N ASP A 222 -6.54 -0.44 -23.73
CA ASP A 222 -7.66 -1.31 -23.30
C ASP A 222 -8.64 -0.52 -22.45
N GLN A 223 -9.83 -0.21 -23.00
CA GLN A 223 -10.94 0.52 -22.38
C GLN A 223 -10.62 1.97 -21.94
N ILE A 224 -9.39 2.42 -22.07
CA ILE A 224 -8.91 3.77 -21.81
C ILE A 224 -8.06 4.25 -23.00
N PRO A 225 -7.90 5.57 -23.20
CA PRO A 225 -7.08 6.07 -24.30
C PRO A 225 -5.64 5.54 -24.26
N ARG A 226 -5.14 5.08 -25.40
CA ARG A 226 -3.77 4.57 -25.52
C ARG A 226 -2.76 5.68 -25.25
N GLN A 227 -1.81 5.40 -24.36
CA GLN A 227 -0.67 6.25 -23.99
C GLN A 227 0.58 5.35 -23.86
N ALA A 228 1.11 4.92 -25.02
CA ALA A 228 2.09 3.85 -25.04
C ALA A 228 3.38 4.17 -24.27
N ALA A 229 3.93 5.37 -24.43
CA ALA A 229 5.11 5.80 -23.70
C ALA A 229 4.91 5.78 -22.17
N ARG A 230 3.77 6.30 -21.72
CA ARG A 230 3.41 6.29 -20.29
C ARG A 230 3.16 4.88 -19.78
N GLY A 231 2.52 4.05 -20.59
CA GLY A 231 2.32 2.62 -20.27
C GLY A 231 3.65 1.89 -20.12
N LEU A 232 4.60 2.14 -21.02
CA LEU A 232 5.93 1.56 -20.97
C LEU A 232 6.73 2.04 -19.76
N MET A 233 6.64 3.32 -19.39
CA MET A 233 7.24 3.86 -18.16
C MET A 233 6.74 3.10 -16.92
N TRP A 234 5.43 2.92 -16.77
CA TRP A 234 4.86 2.20 -15.64
C TRP A 234 5.28 0.72 -15.62
N LEU A 235 5.30 0.05 -16.78
CA LEU A 235 5.77 -1.34 -16.89
C LEU A 235 7.26 -1.47 -16.52
N THR A 236 8.08 -0.48 -16.84
CA THR A 236 9.50 -0.46 -16.45
C THR A 236 9.64 -0.40 -14.93
N LEU A 237 8.95 0.52 -14.27
CA LEU A 237 8.95 0.64 -12.81
C LEU A 237 8.45 -0.64 -12.12
N ALA A 238 7.37 -1.23 -12.66
CA ALA A 238 6.82 -2.47 -12.13
C ALA A 238 7.81 -3.62 -12.24
N ARG A 239 8.47 -3.79 -13.41
CA ARG A 239 9.48 -4.84 -13.63
C ARG A 239 10.63 -4.75 -12.63
N ASP A 240 11.11 -3.54 -12.36
CA ASP A 240 12.27 -3.30 -11.50
C ASP A 240 11.94 -3.57 -10.02
N SER A 241 10.66 -3.53 -9.65
CA SER A 241 10.18 -3.78 -8.28
C SER A 241 9.51 -5.16 -8.11
N ALA A 242 9.31 -5.90 -9.21
CA ALA A 242 8.63 -7.19 -9.19
C ALA A 242 9.45 -8.26 -8.45
N THR A 243 8.76 -9.09 -7.69
CA THR A 243 9.31 -10.27 -7.04
C THR A 243 9.59 -11.41 -8.04
N ALA A 244 10.31 -12.44 -7.62
CA ALA A 244 10.72 -13.53 -8.53
C ALA A 244 9.54 -14.36 -9.04
N ASP A 245 8.48 -14.48 -8.25
CA ASP A 245 7.25 -15.21 -8.55
C ASP A 245 6.27 -14.42 -9.45
N GLU A 246 6.43 -13.10 -9.55
CA GLU A 246 5.59 -12.25 -10.40
C GLU A 246 6.06 -12.21 -11.87
N THR A 247 6.26 -13.39 -12.47
CA THR A 247 6.75 -13.54 -13.85
C THR A 247 5.89 -12.80 -14.86
N TRP A 248 4.59 -12.70 -14.63
CA TRP A 248 3.64 -12.00 -15.49
C TRP A 248 3.97 -10.51 -15.70
N ILE A 249 4.58 -9.84 -14.71
CA ILE A 249 5.00 -8.43 -14.81
C ILE A 249 6.15 -8.32 -15.82
N LYS A 250 7.15 -9.19 -15.70
CA LYS A 250 8.29 -9.23 -16.64
C LYS A 250 7.85 -9.57 -18.07
N GLU A 251 6.93 -10.53 -18.20
CA GLU A 251 6.35 -10.87 -19.52
C GLU A 251 5.58 -9.70 -20.12
N SER A 252 4.81 -8.98 -19.31
CA SER A 252 4.05 -7.80 -19.74
C SER A 252 4.97 -6.71 -20.26
N TYR A 253 6.05 -6.42 -19.52
CA TYR A 253 7.09 -5.50 -19.99
C TYR A 253 7.73 -5.96 -21.29
N ASN A 254 8.15 -7.24 -21.39
CA ASN A 254 8.79 -7.78 -22.59
C ASN A 254 7.88 -7.68 -23.83
N LYS A 255 6.60 -7.97 -23.67
CA LYS A 255 5.60 -7.82 -24.74
C LYS A 255 5.43 -6.36 -25.18
N ALA A 256 5.43 -5.44 -24.22
CA ALA A 256 5.27 -4.01 -24.50
C ALA A 256 6.52 -3.45 -25.19
N ILE A 257 7.73 -3.70 -24.67
CA ILE A 257 8.97 -3.18 -25.23
C ILE A 257 9.23 -3.71 -26.65
N ALA A 258 8.83 -4.95 -26.94
CA ALA A 258 8.96 -5.53 -28.27
C ALA A 258 8.04 -4.85 -29.31
N LYS A 259 6.89 -4.30 -28.88
CA LYS A 259 5.90 -3.63 -29.74
C LYS A 259 6.05 -2.11 -29.78
N ALA A 260 6.79 -1.53 -28.82
CA ALA A 260 6.96 -0.09 -28.72
C ALA A 260 7.78 0.47 -29.87
N SER A 261 7.36 1.62 -30.43
CA SER A 261 8.15 2.40 -31.36
C SER A 261 9.39 3.00 -30.69
N GLU A 262 10.35 3.48 -31.49
CA GLU A 262 11.52 4.19 -30.95
C GLU A 262 11.10 5.48 -30.22
N ASP A 263 10.11 6.20 -30.74
CA ASP A 263 9.57 7.40 -30.11
C ASP A 263 8.89 7.07 -28.77
N ASP A 264 8.09 5.98 -28.69
CA ASP A 264 7.47 5.53 -27.44
C ASP A 264 8.53 5.21 -26.38
N ARG A 265 9.63 4.57 -26.78
CA ARG A 265 10.74 4.21 -25.88
C ARG A 265 11.49 5.44 -25.39
N ALA A 266 11.83 6.37 -26.30
CA ALA A 266 12.52 7.60 -25.95
C ALA A 266 11.69 8.46 -24.99
N MET A 267 10.39 8.62 -25.28
CA MET A 267 9.48 9.36 -24.43
C MET A 267 9.25 8.68 -23.06
N ALA A 268 9.16 7.35 -23.03
CA ALA A 268 9.05 6.59 -21.78
C ALA A 268 10.28 6.79 -20.89
N LEU A 269 11.49 6.83 -21.48
CA LEU A 269 12.73 7.09 -20.75
C LEU A 269 12.74 8.50 -20.16
N GLN A 270 12.35 9.52 -20.91
CA GLN A 270 12.24 10.89 -20.40
C GLN A 270 11.24 10.98 -19.22
N MET A 271 10.08 10.32 -19.36
CA MET A 271 9.09 10.27 -18.27
C MET A 271 9.64 9.57 -17.03
N LEU A 272 10.42 8.50 -17.20
CA LEU A 272 11.06 7.77 -16.11
C LEU A 272 12.10 8.63 -15.40
N GLU A 273 12.94 9.34 -16.13
CA GLU A 273 13.93 10.27 -15.57
C GLU A 273 13.24 11.36 -14.73
N HIS A 274 12.20 11.98 -15.25
CA HIS A 274 11.39 12.94 -14.51
C HIS A 274 10.76 12.35 -13.24
N TRP A 275 10.24 11.13 -13.33
CA TRP A 275 9.65 10.44 -12.19
C TRP A 275 10.67 10.19 -11.08
N VAL A 276 11.88 9.76 -11.44
CA VAL A 276 12.95 9.48 -10.47
C VAL A 276 13.48 10.77 -9.86
N GLN A 277 13.63 11.85 -10.64
CA GLN A 277 14.06 13.15 -10.13
C GLN A 277 13.04 13.72 -9.13
N GLY A 278 11.77 13.77 -9.48
CA GLY A 278 10.72 14.33 -8.61
C GLY A 278 10.43 13.52 -7.34
N ARG A 279 11.12 12.40 -7.11
CA ARG A 279 11.07 11.64 -5.85
C ARG A 279 12.31 11.82 -4.97
N ARG A 280 13.34 12.52 -5.47
CA ARG A 280 14.57 12.80 -4.74
C ARG A 280 14.54 14.18 -4.05
N ASP A 281 13.66 15.05 -4.54
CA ASP A 281 13.38 16.37 -3.98
C ASP A 281 12.24 16.28 -2.93
#